data_0007c35219551296d3422b5e1f9502de
#
_entry.id   0007c35219551296d3422b5e1f9502de
#
_cell.length_a   1.000
_cell.length_b   1.000
_cell.length_c   1.000
_cell.angle_alpha   90.00
_cell.angle_beta   90.00
_cell.angle_gamma   90.00
#
_symmetry.space_group_name_H-M   'P 1'
#
loop_
_entity.id
_entity.type
_entity.pdbx_description
1 polymer ?
#
loop_
_entity_poly.entity_id
_entity_poly.type
_entity_poly.pdbx_seq_one_letter_code
_entity_poly.pdbx_strand_id
1 'polypeptide(L)'
;MIRRSQVNLTCPTRPQGATRRRQIVALAAHHAIPTISSNREWVAAGGLISYGNSIPDAYRRAGLQTGRLLRGVKPTDLPVDRATKFELAINLTTAKALQLTIPDKLLAAADEVIE
;
A
#
# COMPACT_ATOMS: atom_id res chain seq x y z
N MET A 1 34.65 -0.18 -3.68
CA MET A 1 33.34 -0.85 -3.67
C MET A 1 32.35 0.06 -2.96
N ILE A 2 31.55 0.79 -3.71
CA ILE A 2 30.56 1.69 -3.15
C ILE A 2 29.47 0.79 -2.56
N ARG A 3 29.34 0.74 -1.22
CA ARG A 3 28.14 0.20 -0.58
C ARG A 3 26.98 1.02 -1.12
N ARG A 4 26.12 0.42 -1.95
CA ARG A 4 24.82 0.99 -2.21
C ARG A 4 24.16 1.14 -0.85
N SER A 5 24.14 2.38 -0.34
CA SER A 5 23.30 2.70 0.80
C SER A 5 21.92 2.19 0.45
N GLN A 6 21.34 1.38 1.33
CA GLN A 6 19.97 0.88 1.14
C GLN A 6 19.03 2.07 1.31
N VAL A 7 18.88 2.85 0.26
CA VAL A 7 17.92 3.96 0.24
C VAL A 7 16.59 3.36 -0.12
N ASN A 8 15.68 3.37 0.83
CA ASN A 8 14.29 2.99 0.63
C ASN A 8 13.43 4.24 0.67
N LEU A 9 12.55 4.38 -0.29
CA LEU A 9 11.60 5.48 -0.32
C LEU A 9 10.27 5.01 0.28
N THR A 10 9.88 5.61 1.40
CA THR A 10 8.55 5.43 1.96
C THR A 10 7.61 6.45 1.32
N CYS A 11 6.62 5.97 0.59
CA CYS A 11 5.67 6.83 -0.10
C CYS A 11 4.66 7.43 0.89
N PRO A 12 4.46 8.76 0.86
CA PRO A 12 3.57 9.42 1.80
C PRO A 12 2.10 9.06 1.55
N THR A 13 1.36 8.90 2.64
CA THR A 13 -0.10 8.67 2.61
C THR A 13 -0.91 9.94 2.44
N ARG A 14 -0.26 11.12 2.42
CA ARG A 14 -0.94 12.41 2.29
C ARG A 14 -1.57 12.58 0.91
N PRO A 15 -2.70 13.33 0.79
CA PRO A 15 -3.39 13.56 -0.48
C PRO A 15 -2.48 14.08 -1.60
N GLN A 16 -1.51 14.93 -1.26
CA GLN A 16 -0.53 15.46 -2.20
C GLN A 16 0.38 14.38 -2.81
N GLY A 17 0.67 13.32 -2.06
CA GLY A 17 1.41 12.17 -2.57
C GLY A 17 0.60 11.39 -3.61
N ALA A 18 -0.70 11.27 -3.42
CA ALA A 18 -1.57 10.55 -4.35
C ALA A 18 -1.64 11.22 -5.73
N THR A 19 -1.69 12.56 -5.79
CA THR A 19 -1.71 13.33 -7.06
C THR A 19 -0.40 13.23 -7.84
N ARG A 20 0.73 13.08 -7.15
CA ARG A 20 2.06 12.99 -7.77
C ARG A 20 2.62 11.56 -7.82
N ARG A 21 1.80 10.58 -7.51
CA ARG A 21 2.20 9.16 -7.43
C ARG A 21 2.98 8.70 -8.65
N ARG A 22 2.48 8.95 -9.85
CA ARG A 22 3.14 8.53 -11.09
C ARG A 22 4.52 9.17 -11.25
N GLN A 23 4.67 10.45 -10.91
CA GLN A 23 5.96 11.14 -10.97
C GLN A 23 6.96 10.58 -9.97
N ILE A 24 6.52 10.34 -8.73
CA ILE A 24 7.36 9.78 -7.67
C ILE A 24 7.83 8.38 -8.02
N VAL A 25 6.92 7.53 -8.49
CA VAL A 25 7.25 6.15 -8.90
C VAL A 25 8.19 6.15 -10.10
N ALA A 26 7.98 7.02 -11.09
CA ALA A 26 8.87 7.15 -12.24
C ALA A 26 10.28 7.60 -11.84
N LEU A 27 10.40 8.57 -10.93
CA LEU A 27 11.68 9.02 -10.39
C LEU A 27 12.38 7.92 -9.59
N ALA A 28 11.64 7.20 -8.76
CA ALA A 28 12.17 6.08 -8.00
C ALA A 28 12.70 4.97 -8.93
N ALA A 29 11.97 4.65 -9.99
CA ALA A 29 12.39 3.70 -11.00
C ALA A 29 13.66 4.17 -11.75
N HIS A 30 13.71 5.44 -12.13
CA HIS A 30 14.86 6.03 -12.81
C HIS A 30 16.13 5.96 -11.96
N HIS A 31 16.01 6.17 -10.66
CA HIS A 31 17.14 6.11 -9.72
C HIS A 31 17.34 4.73 -9.09
N ALA A 32 16.61 3.71 -9.52
CA ALA A 32 16.64 2.35 -8.97
C ALA A 32 16.44 2.30 -7.44
N ILE A 33 15.49 3.09 -6.94
CA ILE A 33 15.16 3.17 -5.51
C ILE A 33 13.96 2.28 -5.22
N PRO A 34 14.08 1.27 -4.33
CA PRO A 34 12.95 0.48 -3.89
C PRO A 34 11.93 1.34 -3.12
N THR A 35 10.65 1.15 -3.40
CA THR A 35 9.57 1.89 -2.76
C THR A 35 8.71 0.99 -1.88
N ILE A 36 8.29 1.51 -0.74
CA ILE A 36 7.28 0.91 0.12
C ILE A 36 6.15 1.91 0.35
N SER A 37 4.92 1.45 0.33
CA SER A 37 3.74 2.28 0.52
C SER A 37 2.69 1.58 1.37
N SER A 38 1.70 2.33 1.85
CA SER A 38 0.56 1.78 2.56
C SER A 38 -0.64 1.46 1.64
N ASN A 39 -0.58 1.88 0.39
CA ASN A 39 -1.67 1.73 -0.56
C ASN A 39 -1.24 0.92 -1.78
N ARG A 40 -2.05 -0.07 -2.13
CA ARG A 40 -1.90 -0.91 -3.31
C ARG A 40 -1.73 -0.14 -4.62
N GLU A 41 -2.37 1.00 -4.74
CA GLU A 41 -2.31 1.83 -5.94
C GLU A 41 -0.90 2.31 -6.32
N TRP A 42 0.00 2.40 -5.35
CA TRP A 42 1.41 2.71 -5.61
C TRP A 42 2.12 1.57 -6.32
N VAL A 43 1.81 0.34 -5.92
CA VAL A 43 2.36 -0.87 -6.53
C VAL A 43 1.80 -1.05 -7.95
N ALA A 44 0.52 -0.80 -8.14
CA ALA A 44 -0.11 -0.80 -9.47
C ALA A 44 0.49 0.26 -10.41
N ALA A 45 0.97 1.38 -9.86
CA ALA A 45 1.65 2.42 -10.64
C ALA A 45 3.13 2.12 -10.93
N GLY A 46 3.69 1.02 -10.42
CA GLY A 46 5.07 0.61 -10.62
C GLY A 46 5.95 0.64 -9.37
N GLY A 47 5.38 0.91 -8.19
CA GLY A 47 6.08 0.76 -6.92
C GLY A 47 6.38 -0.70 -6.61
N LEU A 48 7.28 -0.95 -5.66
CA LEU A 48 7.75 -2.31 -5.37
C LEU A 48 6.80 -3.09 -4.46
N ILE A 49 6.52 -2.56 -3.27
CA ILE A 49 5.73 -3.24 -2.24
C ILE A 49 4.76 -2.26 -1.60
N SER A 50 3.57 -2.73 -1.28
CA SER A 50 2.64 -2.05 -0.38
C SER A 50 2.17 -2.99 0.73
N TYR A 51 2.07 -2.45 1.92
CA TYR A 51 1.46 -3.11 3.06
C TYR A 51 0.62 -2.11 3.84
N GLY A 52 -0.68 -2.34 3.89
CA GLY A 52 -1.61 -1.45 4.55
C GLY A 52 -3.02 -2.00 4.58
N ASN A 53 -3.91 -1.24 5.18
CA ASN A 53 -5.32 -1.61 5.26
C ASN A 53 -6.00 -1.55 3.88
N SER A 54 -6.95 -2.45 3.69
CA SER A 54 -7.79 -2.47 2.50
C SER A 54 -8.70 -1.25 2.49
N ILE A 55 -8.51 -0.37 1.51
CA ILE A 55 -9.35 0.82 1.33
C ILE A 55 -10.81 0.44 1.03
N PRO A 56 -11.10 -0.51 0.12
CA PRO A 56 -12.47 -0.96 -0.10
C PRO A 56 -13.15 -1.47 1.19
N ASP A 57 -12.43 -2.25 2.00
CA ASP A 57 -12.97 -2.72 3.29
C ASP A 57 -13.23 -1.58 4.27
N ALA A 58 -12.34 -0.58 4.32
CA ALA A 58 -12.53 0.60 5.15
C ALA A 58 -13.81 1.37 4.76
N TYR A 59 -14.06 1.58 3.47
CA TYR A 59 -15.30 2.21 3.00
C TYR A 59 -16.54 1.37 3.30
N ARG A 60 -16.47 0.05 3.11
CA ARG A 60 -17.55 -0.86 3.46
C ARG A 60 -17.92 -0.74 4.94
N ARG A 61 -16.94 -0.74 5.82
CA ARG A 61 -17.12 -0.60 7.27
C ARG A 61 -17.69 0.77 7.66
N ALA A 62 -17.19 1.84 7.04
CA ALA A 62 -17.73 3.18 7.22
C ALA A 62 -19.21 3.24 6.82
N GLY A 63 -19.60 2.63 5.71
CA GLY A 63 -20.99 2.52 5.27
C GLY A 63 -21.87 1.76 6.27
N LEU A 64 -21.37 0.67 6.85
CA LEU A 64 -22.09 -0.08 7.88
C LEU A 64 -22.31 0.76 9.15
N GLN A 65 -21.29 1.50 9.60
CA GLN A 65 -21.42 2.39 10.76
C GLN A 65 -22.40 3.54 10.48
N THR A 66 -22.32 4.13 9.29
CA THR A 66 -23.28 5.15 8.85
C THR A 66 -24.72 4.61 8.87
N GLY A 67 -24.94 3.40 8.37
CA GLY A 67 -26.23 2.74 8.40
C GLY A 67 -26.78 2.55 9.82
N ARG A 68 -25.93 2.21 10.78
CA ARG A 68 -26.31 2.10 12.20
C ARG A 68 -26.73 3.46 12.78
N LEU A 69 -25.96 4.52 12.49
CA LEU A 69 -26.29 5.88 12.92
C LEU A 69 -27.64 6.35 12.36
N LEU A 70 -27.89 6.09 11.09
CA LEU A 70 -29.17 6.45 10.45
C LEU A 70 -30.36 5.66 11.02
N ARG A 71 -30.12 4.49 11.60
CA ARG A 71 -31.16 3.70 12.30
C ARG A 71 -31.39 4.14 13.74
N GLY A 72 -30.67 5.17 14.23
CA GLY A 72 -30.86 5.75 15.55
C GLY A 72 -29.87 5.29 16.62
N VAL A 73 -28.84 4.51 16.26
CA VAL A 73 -27.77 4.16 17.20
C VAL A 73 -26.96 5.42 17.51
N LYS A 74 -26.72 5.69 18.79
CA LYS A 74 -25.94 6.85 19.20
C LYS A 74 -24.44 6.65 18.88
N PRO A 75 -23.71 7.70 18.48
CA PRO A 75 -22.26 7.60 18.25
C PRO A 75 -21.47 7.05 19.44
N THR A 76 -21.91 7.36 20.67
CA THR A 76 -21.29 6.88 21.91
C THR A 76 -21.44 5.37 22.11
N ASP A 77 -22.44 4.75 21.50
CA ASP A 77 -22.73 3.32 21.60
C ASP A 77 -22.08 2.50 20.48
N LEU A 78 -21.43 3.18 19.52
CA LEU A 78 -20.67 2.52 18.47
C LEU A 78 -19.26 2.19 18.96
N PRO A 79 -18.82 0.92 18.81
CA PRO A 79 -17.45 0.55 19.15
C PRO A 79 -16.47 1.22 18.18
N VAL A 80 -15.27 1.53 18.70
CA VAL A 80 -14.16 1.98 17.85
C VAL A 80 -13.80 0.85 16.89
N ASP A 81 -13.95 1.12 15.61
CA ASP A 81 -13.73 0.15 14.57
C ASP A 81 -12.29 0.27 14.03
N ARG A 82 -11.47 -0.74 14.28
CA ARG A 82 -10.09 -0.81 13.79
C ARG A 82 -10.05 -1.58 12.48
N ALA A 83 -9.18 -1.15 11.58
CA ALA A 83 -8.86 -1.94 10.40
C ALA A 83 -8.29 -3.30 10.84
N THR A 84 -8.88 -4.39 10.34
CA THR A 84 -8.46 -5.76 10.61
C THR A 84 -7.95 -6.46 9.36
N LYS A 85 -8.29 -5.93 8.18
CA LYS A 85 -7.88 -6.46 6.90
C LYS A 85 -6.71 -5.65 6.35
N PHE A 86 -5.53 -6.27 6.35
CA PHE A 86 -4.33 -5.73 5.73
C PHE A 86 -4.02 -6.49 4.46
N GLU A 87 -3.50 -5.79 3.47
CA GLU A 87 -3.16 -6.33 2.17
C GLU A 87 -1.68 -6.10 1.89
N LEU A 88 -1.00 -7.15 1.47
CA LEU A 88 0.38 -7.11 0.98
C LEU A 88 0.35 -7.28 -0.54
N ALA A 89 0.81 -6.28 -1.27
CA ALA A 89 0.97 -6.35 -2.71
C ALA A 89 2.43 -6.18 -3.11
N ILE A 90 2.88 -6.97 -4.07
CA ILE A 90 4.26 -7.00 -4.54
C ILE A 90 4.26 -6.91 -6.07
N ASN A 91 5.11 -6.07 -6.63
CA ASN A 91 5.32 -5.97 -8.07
C ASN A 91 6.62 -6.66 -8.46
N LEU A 92 6.51 -7.84 -9.07
CA LEU A 92 7.66 -8.63 -9.52
C LEU A 92 8.35 -8.00 -10.74
N THR A 93 7.62 -7.31 -11.61
CA THR A 93 8.22 -6.58 -12.72
C THR A 93 9.19 -5.53 -12.21
N THR A 94 8.76 -4.76 -11.20
CA THR A 94 9.63 -3.75 -10.56
C THR A 94 10.78 -4.41 -9.80
N ALA A 95 10.54 -5.53 -9.11
CA ALA A 95 11.60 -6.27 -8.43
C ALA A 95 12.68 -6.75 -9.41
N LYS A 96 12.28 -7.29 -10.55
CA LYS A 96 13.21 -7.71 -11.61
C LYS A 96 14.01 -6.53 -12.17
N ALA A 97 13.36 -5.40 -12.42
CA ALA A 97 14.01 -4.18 -12.90
C ALA A 97 15.04 -3.63 -11.89
N LEU A 98 14.79 -3.78 -10.60
CA LEU A 98 15.68 -3.40 -9.51
C LEU A 98 16.74 -4.47 -9.20
N GLN A 99 16.71 -5.62 -9.88
CA GLN A 99 17.57 -6.77 -9.61
C GLN A 99 17.44 -7.29 -8.16
N LEU A 100 16.22 -7.24 -7.64
CA LEU A 100 15.88 -7.73 -6.31
C LEU A 100 15.20 -9.07 -6.39
N THR A 101 15.63 -9.99 -5.53
CA THR A 101 14.98 -11.29 -5.34
C THR A 101 14.02 -11.18 -4.16
N ILE A 102 12.75 -11.43 -4.41
CA ILE A 102 11.73 -11.44 -3.35
C ILE A 102 11.73 -12.85 -2.73
N PRO A 103 11.88 -12.96 -1.40
CA PRO A 103 11.83 -14.27 -0.74
C PRO A 103 10.49 -14.97 -0.93
N ASP A 104 10.52 -16.30 -1.12
CA ASP A 104 9.32 -17.11 -1.32
C ASP A 104 8.29 -16.97 -0.19
N LYS A 105 8.76 -16.77 1.04
CA LYS A 105 7.89 -16.52 2.19
C LYS A 105 7.06 -15.25 2.05
N LEU A 106 7.62 -14.20 1.46
CA LEU A 106 6.88 -12.95 1.20
C LEU A 106 5.89 -13.14 0.05
N LEU A 107 6.28 -13.86 -0.99
CA LEU A 107 5.39 -14.18 -2.11
C LEU A 107 4.20 -15.02 -1.66
N ALA A 108 4.44 -16.00 -0.79
CA ALA A 108 3.37 -16.84 -0.23
C ALA A 108 2.43 -16.06 0.69
N ALA A 109 2.91 -15.00 1.35
CA ALA A 109 2.11 -14.14 2.22
C ALA A 109 1.42 -12.99 1.46
N ALA A 110 1.77 -12.75 0.19
CA ALA A 110 1.21 -11.67 -0.60
C ALA A 110 -0.24 -11.97 -0.99
N ASP A 111 -1.11 -10.97 -0.81
CA ASP A 111 -2.50 -11.03 -1.27
C ASP A 111 -2.58 -10.80 -2.78
N GLU A 112 -1.64 -10.05 -3.33
CA GLU A 112 -1.55 -9.75 -4.74
C GLU A 112 -0.10 -9.70 -5.20
N VAL A 113 0.16 -10.33 -6.33
CA VAL A 113 1.46 -10.30 -7.01
C VAL A 113 1.24 -9.82 -8.44
N ILE A 114 1.89 -8.71 -8.80
CA ILE A 114 1.87 -8.16 -10.16
C ILE A 114 3.09 -8.69 -10.90
N GLU A 115 2.87 -9.37 -12.02
CA GLU A 115 3.89 -9.94 -12.89
C GLU A 115 4.12 -9.13 -14.17
#